data_2407297091a7ecddd9c49a833b498a1a
#
_entry.id   2407297091a7ecddd9c49a833b498a1a
#
_cell.length_a   1.000
_cell.length_b   1.000
_cell.length_c   1.000
_cell.angle_alpha   90.00
_cell.angle_beta   90.00
_cell.angle_gamma   90.00
#
_symmetry.space_group_name_H-M   'P 1'
#
loop_
_entity.id
_entity.type
_entity.pdbx_description
1 polymer ?
#
loop_
_entity_poly.entity_id
_entity_poly.type
_entity_poly.pdbx_seq_one_letter_code
_entity_poly.pdbx_strand_id
1 'polypeptide(L)'
;MSMFLDVVGILGESINLKVPNWNQKIDDQSMGYDVSQKTSLEAGSGLIAGGAIFGPMQISKVMDRSTPYLWAKLCAGEPIATVTIRVSRPGANAIGPAGGLFEAEKYIMENVVVTSYHTSGSPGPGGLPMESWSLAFTAITEVYRTVDAKGNLQAAQTEGWDINGNLTHTAPGSAMGNPS
;
A
#
# COMPACT_ATOMS: atom_id res chain seq x y z
N MET A 1 3.63 -10.00 -11.32
CA MET A 1 3.30 -9.24 -10.11
C MET A 1 3.48 -7.79 -10.47
N SER A 2 2.48 -6.97 -10.23
CA SER A 2 2.57 -5.53 -10.44
C SER A 2 2.03 -4.84 -9.20
N MET A 3 2.61 -3.72 -8.85
CA MET A 3 2.27 -2.97 -7.65
C MET A 3 1.92 -1.53 -8.05
N PHE A 4 0.87 -1.00 -7.47
CA PHE A 4 0.36 0.32 -7.78
C PHE A 4 0.00 1.07 -6.53
N LEU A 5 0.35 2.35 -6.51
CA LEU A 5 -0.02 3.29 -5.47
C LEU A 5 -1.17 4.16 -5.96
N ASP A 6 -2.24 4.19 -5.20
CA ASP A 6 -3.40 5.05 -5.39
C ASP A 6 -3.40 6.12 -4.31
N VAL A 7 -3.17 7.36 -4.70
CA VAL A 7 -3.12 8.51 -3.79
C VAL A 7 -4.31 9.40 -4.09
N VAL A 8 -5.16 9.62 -3.11
CA VAL A 8 -6.34 10.48 -3.30
C VAL A 8 -5.93 11.89 -3.74
N GLY A 9 -6.43 12.29 -4.90
CA GLY A 9 -6.17 13.61 -5.49
C GLY A 9 -4.86 13.71 -6.28
N ILE A 10 -4.05 12.65 -6.38
CA ILE A 10 -2.81 12.65 -7.16
C ILE A 10 -2.83 11.52 -8.17
N LEU A 11 -2.66 11.85 -9.44
CA LEU A 11 -2.67 10.89 -10.55
C LEU A 11 -1.24 10.52 -10.95
N GLY A 12 -1.00 9.23 -11.17
CA GLY A 12 0.21 8.70 -11.78
C GLY A 12 0.09 8.52 -13.30
N GLU A 13 1.02 7.77 -13.88
CA GLU A 13 1.14 7.57 -15.34
C GLU A 13 0.83 6.13 -15.78
N SER A 14 0.42 5.25 -14.88
CA SER A 14 0.09 3.86 -15.25
C SER A 14 -0.97 3.80 -16.34
N ILE A 15 -0.70 3.01 -17.38
CA ILE A 15 -1.59 2.78 -18.53
C ILE A 15 -2.21 1.37 -18.43
N ASN A 16 -2.44 0.87 -17.23
CA ASN A 16 -3.04 -0.44 -17.08
C ASN A 16 -4.55 -0.40 -17.31
N LEU A 17 -4.96 -0.66 -18.55
CA LEU A 17 -6.37 -0.72 -18.95
C LEU A 17 -7.03 -2.08 -18.68
N LYS A 18 -6.24 -3.09 -18.27
CA LYS A 18 -6.71 -4.47 -18.13
C LYS A 18 -7.41 -4.72 -16.80
N VAL A 19 -7.04 -3.96 -15.76
CA VAL A 19 -7.68 -4.07 -14.45
C VAL A 19 -8.47 -2.79 -14.19
N PRO A 20 -9.78 -2.89 -13.92
CA PRO A 20 -10.60 -1.72 -13.58
C PRO A 20 -9.97 -0.92 -12.43
N ASN A 21 -9.97 0.41 -12.55
CA ASN A 21 -9.45 1.35 -11.56
C ASN A 21 -7.90 1.37 -11.38
N TRP A 22 -7.11 0.74 -12.27
CA TRP A 22 -5.65 0.76 -12.20
C TRP A 22 -5.01 1.73 -13.20
N ASN A 23 -5.83 2.34 -14.04
CA ASN A 23 -5.39 3.40 -14.94
C ASN A 23 -5.08 4.68 -14.16
N GLN A 24 -4.02 5.39 -14.56
CA GLN A 24 -3.55 6.63 -13.93
C GLN A 24 -3.14 6.48 -12.45
N LYS A 25 -2.79 5.27 -12.02
CA LYS A 25 -2.14 5.04 -10.72
C LYS A 25 -0.63 5.23 -10.85
N ILE A 26 0.04 5.31 -9.72
CA ILE A 26 1.49 5.43 -9.65
C ILE A 26 2.07 4.02 -9.68
N ASP A 27 2.98 3.73 -10.61
CA ASP A 27 3.68 2.44 -10.66
C ASP A 27 4.70 2.38 -9.50
N ASP A 28 4.50 1.47 -8.57
CA ASP A 28 5.38 1.23 -7.43
C ASP A 28 6.30 0.02 -7.71
N GLN A 29 7.57 0.15 -7.35
CA GLN A 29 8.59 -0.88 -7.58
C GLN A 29 8.82 -1.73 -6.34
N SER A 30 8.74 -1.14 -5.17
CA SER A 30 8.87 -1.83 -3.89
C SER A 30 8.15 -1.09 -2.78
N MET A 31 7.67 -1.85 -1.82
CA MET A 31 7.12 -1.34 -0.57
C MET A 31 7.64 -2.12 0.62
N GLY A 32 7.61 -1.52 1.79
CA GLY A 32 7.89 -2.20 3.04
C GLY A 32 7.56 -1.32 4.24
N TYR A 33 7.13 -1.93 5.34
CA TYR A 33 6.98 -1.27 6.63
C TYR A 33 7.24 -2.29 7.73
N ASP A 34 7.40 -1.81 8.93
CA ASP A 34 7.64 -2.64 10.11
C ASP A 34 6.61 -2.37 11.19
N VAL A 35 6.28 -3.41 11.93
CA VAL A 35 5.45 -3.33 13.14
C VAL A 35 6.17 -4.07 14.25
N SER A 36 6.30 -3.43 15.38
CA SER A 36 6.91 -4.01 16.56
C SER A 36 6.05 -3.82 17.81
N GLN A 37 6.24 -4.63 18.82
CA GLN A 37 5.54 -4.51 20.09
C GLN A 37 6.54 -4.64 21.23
N LYS A 38 6.53 -3.69 22.15
CA LYS A 38 7.31 -3.80 23.37
C LYS A 38 6.67 -4.84 24.28
N THR A 39 7.50 -5.74 24.80
CA THR A 39 7.07 -6.72 25.78
C THR A 39 7.90 -6.57 27.04
N SER A 40 7.30 -6.74 28.21
CA SER A 40 7.98 -6.82 29.51
C SER A 40 7.59 -8.09 30.23
N LEU A 41 8.54 -8.69 30.94
CA LEU A 41 8.30 -9.83 31.81
C LEU A 41 8.28 -9.31 33.25
N GLU A 42 7.14 -9.40 33.91
CA GLU A 42 7.00 -9.00 35.32
C GLU A 42 6.82 -10.23 36.19
N ALA A 43 7.55 -10.25 37.34
CA ALA A 43 7.45 -11.33 38.31
C ALA A 43 6.01 -11.37 38.88
N GLY A 44 5.33 -12.49 38.65
CA GLY A 44 3.95 -12.73 39.09
C GLY A 44 2.84 -12.41 38.09
N SER A 45 3.11 -11.67 37.02
CA SER A 45 2.13 -11.31 35.99
C SER A 45 2.42 -11.91 34.63
N GLY A 46 3.60 -12.53 34.43
CA GLY A 46 3.98 -13.13 33.15
C GLY A 46 4.42 -12.10 32.12
N LEU A 47 4.23 -12.44 30.85
CA LEU A 47 4.57 -11.58 29.72
C LEU A 47 3.47 -10.54 29.48
N ILE A 48 3.82 -9.27 29.59
CA ILE A 48 2.93 -8.14 29.33
C ILE A 48 3.31 -7.53 27.98
N ALA A 49 2.32 -7.38 27.10
CA ALA A 49 2.47 -6.70 25.82
C ALA A 49 2.10 -5.21 25.96
N GLY A 50 2.94 -4.35 25.42
CA GLY A 50 2.68 -2.91 25.27
C GLY A 50 1.84 -2.60 24.03
N GLY A 51 1.77 -1.33 23.63
CA GLY A 51 1.16 -0.91 22.38
C GLY A 51 2.01 -1.29 21.16
N ALA A 52 1.37 -1.52 20.03
CA ALA A 52 2.04 -1.72 18.74
C ALA A 52 2.71 -0.42 18.27
N ILE A 53 3.92 -0.53 17.75
CA ILE A 53 4.70 0.58 17.19
C ILE A 53 4.84 0.32 15.71
N PHE A 54 4.34 1.23 14.90
CA PHE A 54 4.39 1.17 13.45
C PHE A 54 5.49 2.07 12.92
N GLY A 55 6.37 1.53 12.07
CA GLY A 55 7.26 2.31 11.23
C GLY A 55 6.53 2.92 10.04
N PRO A 56 7.10 3.92 9.36
CA PRO A 56 6.52 4.47 8.15
C PRO A 56 6.54 3.46 7.00
N MET A 57 5.54 3.52 6.13
CA MET A 57 5.56 2.79 4.88
C MET A 57 6.63 3.37 3.96
N GLN A 58 7.58 2.55 3.55
CA GLN A 58 8.60 2.89 2.57
C GLN A 58 8.13 2.43 1.20
N ILE A 59 8.19 3.31 0.21
CA ILE A 59 7.90 2.97 -1.18
C ILE A 59 9.04 3.42 -2.09
N SER A 60 9.24 2.72 -3.20
CA SER A 60 10.13 3.17 -4.27
C SER A 60 9.43 3.14 -5.61
N LYS A 61 9.62 4.19 -6.39
CA LYS A 61 9.04 4.33 -7.72
C LYS A 61 9.99 5.01 -8.69
N VAL A 62 9.72 4.89 -9.97
CA VAL A 62 10.35 5.73 -11.00
C VAL A 62 9.70 7.12 -10.95
N MET A 63 10.50 8.16 -11.19
CA MET A 63 9.98 9.52 -11.30
C MET A 63 8.89 9.61 -12.36
N ASP A 64 7.75 10.21 -11.99
CA ASP A 64 6.59 10.41 -12.85
C ASP A 64 5.89 11.73 -12.55
N ARG A 65 4.77 12.01 -13.19
CA ARG A 65 3.99 13.24 -12.98
C ARG A 65 3.46 13.42 -11.56
N SER A 66 3.40 12.37 -10.73
CA SER A 66 2.95 12.46 -9.34
C SER A 66 4.01 13.08 -8.43
N THR A 67 5.28 13.01 -8.83
CA THR A 67 6.44 13.45 -8.02
C THR A 67 6.30 14.90 -7.53
N PRO A 68 6.02 15.92 -8.37
CA PRO A 68 5.93 17.30 -7.91
C PRO A 68 4.79 17.50 -6.88
N TYR A 69 3.68 16.77 -7.03
CA TYR A 69 2.54 16.87 -6.10
C TYR A 69 2.84 16.24 -4.74
N LEU A 70 3.47 15.06 -4.73
CA LEU A 70 3.91 14.41 -3.49
C LEU A 70 4.98 15.25 -2.79
N TRP A 71 5.91 15.84 -3.55
CA TRP A 71 6.94 16.73 -3.03
C TRP A 71 6.34 17.99 -2.39
N ALA A 72 5.35 18.59 -3.02
CA ALA A 72 4.63 19.73 -2.46
C ALA A 72 3.90 19.37 -1.16
N LYS A 73 3.27 18.19 -1.07
CA LYS A 73 2.65 17.68 0.16
C LYS A 73 3.66 17.50 1.28
N LEU A 74 4.86 16.96 0.96
CA LEU A 74 5.95 16.83 1.92
C LEU A 74 6.38 18.21 2.45
N CYS A 75 6.65 19.18 1.57
CA CYS A 75 7.10 20.51 1.97
C CYS A 75 6.06 21.29 2.78
N ALA A 76 4.79 21.13 2.45
CA ALA A 76 3.69 21.78 3.14
C ALA A 76 3.30 21.07 4.45
N GLY A 77 3.73 19.81 4.65
CA GLY A 77 3.26 19.00 5.79
C GLY A 77 1.77 18.66 5.71
N GLU A 78 1.19 18.74 4.52
CA GLU A 78 -0.24 18.50 4.34
C GLU A 78 -0.58 17.00 4.32
N PRO A 79 -1.56 16.56 5.14
CA PRO A 79 -1.99 15.17 5.12
C PRO A 79 -2.75 14.82 3.83
N ILE A 80 -2.61 13.57 3.43
CA ILE A 80 -3.36 12.92 2.36
C ILE A 80 -4.40 12.03 3.03
N ALA A 81 -5.66 12.17 2.67
CA ALA A 81 -6.74 11.45 3.35
C ALA A 81 -6.56 9.93 3.31
N THR A 82 -6.22 9.40 2.13
CA THR A 82 -6.03 7.96 1.95
C THR A 82 -4.97 7.69 0.89
N VAL A 83 -4.11 6.73 1.19
CA VAL A 83 -3.15 6.14 0.24
C VAL A 83 -3.36 4.64 0.23
N THR A 84 -3.53 4.05 -0.95
CA THR A 84 -3.75 2.61 -1.10
C THR A 84 -2.66 2.01 -1.97
N ILE A 85 -1.98 0.99 -1.47
CA ILE A 85 -1.08 0.15 -2.26
C ILE A 85 -1.84 -1.10 -2.67
N ARG A 86 -1.78 -1.44 -3.96
CA ARG A 86 -2.45 -2.59 -4.55
C ARG A 86 -1.43 -3.50 -5.22
N VAL A 87 -1.45 -4.77 -4.88
CA VAL A 87 -0.56 -5.78 -5.43
C VAL A 87 -1.37 -6.78 -6.23
N SER A 88 -1.00 -6.97 -7.51
CA SER A 88 -1.61 -7.97 -8.37
C SER A 88 -0.73 -9.20 -8.53
N ARG A 89 -1.40 -10.34 -8.63
CA ARG A 89 -0.79 -11.63 -8.96
C ARG A 89 -1.51 -12.29 -10.14
N PRO A 90 -0.81 -13.12 -10.93
CA PRO A 90 -1.47 -13.96 -11.91
C PRO A 90 -2.27 -15.07 -11.21
N GLY A 91 -3.46 -15.38 -11.73
CA GLY A 91 -4.31 -16.48 -11.26
C GLY A 91 -4.69 -17.38 -12.43
N ALA A 92 -4.71 -18.70 -12.24
CA ALA A 92 -4.93 -19.68 -13.30
C ALA A 92 -6.32 -19.56 -13.97
N ASN A 93 -7.35 -19.18 -13.22
CA ASN A 93 -8.74 -19.06 -13.68
C ASN A 93 -9.30 -17.64 -13.55
N ALA A 94 -8.45 -16.63 -13.38
CA ALA A 94 -8.89 -15.24 -13.44
C ALA A 94 -9.26 -14.91 -14.90
N ILE A 95 -10.36 -15.52 -15.36
CA ILE A 95 -10.98 -15.26 -16.67
C ILE A 95 -11.73 -13.95 -16.53
N GLY A 96 -11.05 -12.87 -16.81
CA GLY A 96 -11.63 -11.54 -16.84
C GLY A 96 -10.86 -10.68 -17.85
N PRO A 97 -11.33 -9.47 -18.14
CA PRO A 97 -10.64 -8.54 -19.04
C PRO A 97 -9.21 -8.21 -18.57
N ALA A 98 -8.87 -8.55 -17.34
CA ALA A 98 -7.56 -8.37 -16.72
C ALA A 98 -6.47 -9.37 -17.18
N GLY A 99 -6.77 -10.29 -18.09
CA GLY A 99 -5.77 -11.25 -18.61
C GLY A 99 -5.17 -12.16 -17.53
N GLY A 100 -6.00 -12.63 -16.59
CA GLY A 100 -5.57 -13.55 -15.54
C GLY A 100 -4.89 -12.88 -14.34
N LEU A 101 -4.92 -11.57 -14.19
CA LEU A 101 -4.45 -10.85 -13.00
C LEU A 101 -5.59 -10.63 -12.01
N PHE A 102 -5.32 -10.80 -10.72
CA PHE A 102 -6.24 -10.45 -9.65
C PHE A 102 -5.55 -9.61 -8.58
N GLU A 103 -6.30 -8.80 -7.86
CA GLU A 103 -5.81 -8.06 -6.69
C GLU A 103 -5.63 -9.06 -5.53
N ALA A 104 -4.38 -9.33 -5.19
CA ALA A 104 -4.02 -10.30 -4.16
C ALA A 104 -3.83 -9.65 -2.79
N GLU A 105 -3.25 -8.47 -2.79
CA GLU A 105 -2.96 -7.73 -1.56
C GLU A 105 -3.37 -6.27 -1.74
N LYS A 106 -3.86 -5.67 -0.66
CA LYS A 106 -4.18 -4.25 -0.59
C LYS A 106 -3.82 -3.73 0.79
N TYR A 107 -3.14 -2.60 0.83
CA TYR A 107 -2.81 -1.85 2.04
C TYR A 107 -3.47 -0.49 1.94
N ILE A 108 -4.37 -0.18 2.86
CA ILE A 108 -5.08 1.10 2.90
C ILE A 108 -4.58 1.86 4.12
N MET A 109 -3.94 2.98 3.89
CA MET A 109 -3.44 3.89 4.93
C MET A 109 -4.30 5.14 4.97
N GLU A 110 -4.64 5.59 6.17
CA GLU A 110 -5.48 6.76 6.38
C GLU A 110 -4.71 7.86 7.10
N ASN A 111 -5.06 9.09 6.76
CA ASN A 111 -4.44 10.32 7.26
C ASN A 111 -2.91 10.27 7.14
N VAL A 112 -2.46 10.17 5.90
CA VAL A 112 -1.06 9.91 5.55
C VAL A 112 -0.29 11.21 5.40
N VAL A 113 0.88 11.28 6.02
CA VAL A 113 1.85 12.39 5.85
C VAL A 113 3.11 11.85 5.18
N VAL A 114 3.53 12.51 4.12
CA VAL A 114 4.84 12.23 3.51
C VAL A 114 5.93 12.76 4.43
N THR A 115 6.85 11.91 4.88
CA THR A 115 7.86 12.26 5.88
C THR A 115 9.26 12.37 5.33
N SER A 116 9.56 11.69 4.23
CA SER A 116 10.85 11.82 3.56
C SER A 116 10.76 11.56 2.07
N TYR A 117 11.69 12.14 1.34
CA TYR A 117 11.91 11.96 -0.08
C TYR A 117 13.40 11.85 -0.38
N HIS A 118 13.75 10.86 -1.15
CA HIS A 118 15.09 10.70 -1.69
C HIS A 118 15.01 10.37 -3.17
N THR A 119 15.81 11.02 -4.00
CA THR A 119 15.94 10.70 -5.41
C THR A 119 17.37 10.35 -5.74
N SER A 120 17.56 9.31 -6.53
CA SER A 120 18.86 8.91 -7.05
C SER A 120 18.77 8.81 -8.57
N GLY A 121 19.55 9.64 -9.26
CA GLY A 121 19.64 9.63 -10.72
C GLY A 121 20.90 8.90 -11.16
N SER A 122 20.75 7.79 -11.88
CA SER A 122 21.77 7.23 -12.74
C SER A 122 21.13 7.07 -14.12
N PRO A 123 21.82 7.39 -15.22
CA PRO A 123 21.30 7.13 -16.54
C PRO A 123 21.20 5.62 -16.75
N GLY A 124 20.05 5.06 -16.35
CA GLY A 124 19.67 3.66 -16.61
C GLY A 124 18.84 3.53 -17.88
N PRO A 125 18.42 2.30 -18.24
CA PRO A 125 17.47 2.08 -19.34
C PRO A 125 16.19 2.87 -19.07
N GLY A 126 15.90 3.87 -19.91
CA GLY A 126 14.78 4.78 -19.75
C GLY A 126 15.13 6.15 -19.17
N GLY A 127 16.31 6.34 -18.56
CA GLY A 127 16.84 7.67 -18.18
C GLY A 127 16.13 8.40 -17.04
N LEU A 128 15.11 7.78 -16.40
CA LEU A 128 14.37 8.41 -15.31
C LEU A 128 14.95 8.01 -13.94
N PRO A 129 15.08 8.98 -13.01
CA PRO A 129 15.55 8.70 -11.66
C PRO A 129 14.62 7.77 -10.89
N MET A 130 15.20 7.00 -9.96
CA MET A 130 14.47 6.27 -8.92
C MET A 130 14.24 7.18 -7.72
N GLU A 131 13.10 7.01 -7.10
CA GLU A 131 12.67 7.76 -5.93
C GLU A 131 12.31 6.83 -4.80
N SER A 132 12.63 7.26 -3.57
CA SER A 132 12.19 6.61 -2.34
C SER A 132 11.42 7.60 -1.49
N TRP A 133 10.29 7.16 -0.96
CA TRP A 133 9.37 7.96 -0.16
C TRP A 133 9.05 7.24 1.13
N SER A 134 8.89 7.99 2.22
CA SER A 134 8.39 7.47 3.50
C SER A 134 7.07 8.12 3.83
N LEU A 135 6.10 7.30 4.21
CA LEU A 135 4.72 7.70 4.49
C LEU A 135 4.37 7.29 5.93
N ALA A 136 4.16 8.26 6.81
CA ALA A 136 3.57 8.01 8.11
C ALA A 136 2.04 8.06 8.00
N PHE A 137 1.35 7.28 8.81
CA PHE A 137 -0.11 7.15 8.76
C PHE A 137 -0.67 6.95 10.18
N THR A 138 -1.96 7.22 10.36
CA THR A 138 -2.64 7.04 11.66
C THR A 138 -3.42 5.75 11.76
N ALA A 139 -3.78 5.15 10.63
CA ALA A 139 -4.42 3.83 10.58
C ALA A 139 -3.99 3.09 9.32
N ILE A 140 -3.96 1.77 9.41
CA ILE A 140 -3.68 0.88 8.28
C ILE A 140 -4.63 -0.31 8.28
N THR A 141 -5.09 -0.70 7.10
CA THR A 141 -5.87 -1.93 6.89
C THR A 141 -5.18 -2.75 5.81
N GLU A 142 -4.92 -4.02 6.14
CA GLU A 142 -4.39 -5.02 5.21
C GLU A 142 -5.51 -5.92 4.73
N VAL A 143 -5.54 -6.18 3.44
CA VAL A 143 -6.45 -7.10 2.81
C VAL A 143 -5.65 -8.10 1.99
N TYR A 144 -5.87 -9.37 2.21
CA TYR A 144 -5.19 -10.44 1.51
C TYR A 144 -6.19 -11.43 0.91
N ARG A 145 -5.95 -11.84 -0.32
CA ARG A 145 -6.77 -12.82 -1.03
C ARG A 145 -5.91 -13.89 -1.68
N THR A 146 -6.37 -15.13 -1.58
CA THR A 146 -5.74 -16.28 -2.23
C THR A 146 -6.61 -16.86 -3.34
N VAL A 147 -6.06 -17.81 -4.06
CA VAL A 147 -6.79 -18.71 -4.96
C VAL A 147 -6.72 -20.15 -4.41
N ASP A 148 -7.75 -20.94 -4.65
CA ASP A 148 -7.73 -22.37 -4.33
C ASP A 148 -6.86 -23.17 -5.31
N ALA A 149 -6.73 -24.48 -5.08
CA ALA A 149 -5.96 -25.37 -5.96
C ALA A 149 -6.54 -25.47 -7.40
N LYS A 150 -7.77 -25.02 -7.61
CA LYS A 150 -8.43 -24.96 -8.92
C LYS A 150 -8.30 -23.58 -9.57
N GLY A 151 -7.68 -22.62 -8.88
CA GLY A 151 -7.51 -21.25 -9.34
C GLY A 151 -8.71 -20.33 -9.10
N ASN A 152 -9.70 -20.73 -8.29
CA ASN A 152 -10.83 -19.86 -7.95
C ASN A 152 -10.44 -18.91 -6.82
N LEU A 153 -10.89 -17.66 -6.91
CA LEU A 153 -10.66 -16.65 -5.88
C LEU A 153 -11.38 -17.04 -4.58
N GLN A 154 -10.64 -16.96 -3.48
CA GLN A 154 -11.16 -17.16 -2.14
C GLN A 154 -11.64 -15.83 -1.52
N ALA A 155 -12.39 -15.91 -0.42
CA ALA A 155 -12.78 -14.74 0.36
C ALA A 155 -11.53 -13.99 0.86
N ALA A 156 -11.58 -12.68 0.82
CA ALA A 156 -10.49 -11.84 1.35
C ALA A 156 -10.47 -11.91 2.87
N GLN A 157 -9.26 -11.96 3.43
CA GLN A 157 -9.00 -11.74 4.86
C GLN A 157 -8.68 -10.25 5.03
N THR A 158 -9.31 -9.61 5.99
CA THR A 158 -9.17 -8.16 6.19
C THR A 158 -8.99 -7.87 7.67
N GLU A 159 -7.89 -7.23 8.01
CA GLU A 159 -7.60 -6.77 9.37
C GLU A 159 -6.94 -5.39 9.29
N GLY A 160 -7.11 -4.58 10.32
CA GLY A 160 -6.50 -3.27 10.39
C GLY A 160 -6.40 -2.73 11.80
N TRP A 161 -5.64 -1.66 11.94
CA TRP A 161 -5.31 -1.05 13.21
C TRP A 161 -5.33 0.46 13.15
N ASP A 162 -6.02 1.09 14.10
CA ASP A 162 -5.90 2.51 14.40
C ASP A 162 -4.79 2.71 15.43
N ILE A 163 -3.73 3.40 15.02
CA ILE A 163 -2.53 3.62 15.82
C ILE A 163 -2.84 4.59 16.97
N ASN A 164 -3.64 5.63 16.72
CA ASN A 164 -3.99 6.62 17.73
C ASN A 164 -4.91 6.04 18.82
N GLY A 165 -5.90 5.26 18.40
CA GLY A 165 -6.84 4.60 19.30
C GLY A 165 -6.28 3.34 19.95
N ASN A 166 -5.19 2.77 19.39
CA ASN A 166 -4.62 1.48 19.75
C ASN A 166 -5.68 0.38 19.77
N LEU A 167 -6.48 0.31 18.70
CA LEU A 167 -7.61 -0.61 18.55
C LEU A 167 -7.75 -1.12 17.10
N THR A 168 -8.50 -2.21 16.94
CA THR A 168 -8.81 -2.74 15.63
C THR A 168 -9.59 -1.74 14.80
N HIS A 169 -9.27 -1.64 13.51
CA HIS A 169 -9.87 -0.72 12.57
C HIS A 169 -10.02 -1.38 11.20
N THR A 170 -11.04 -0.97 10.44
CA THR A 170 -11.21 -1.42 9.06
C THR A 170 -11.55 -0.21 8.20
N ALA A 171 -10.65 0.12 7.29
CA ALA A 171 -10.80 1.28 6.43
C ALA A 171 -12.00 1.15 5.47
N PRO A 172 -12.70 2.24 5.15
CA PRO A 172 -13.65 2.28 4.05
C PRO A 172 -12.99 1.82 2.74
N GLY A 173 -13.69 1.02 1.93
CA GLY A 173 -13.17 0.51 0.67
C GLY A 173 -12.20 -0.67 0.79
N SER A 174 -12.09 -1.30 1.97
CA SER A 174 -11.31 -2.53 2.19
C SER A 174 -11.86 -3.73 1.40
N ALA A 175 -13.15 -3.73 1.04
CA ALA A 175 -13.71 -4.79 0.22
C ALA A 175 -12.98 -4.91 -1.13
N MET A 176 -12.53 -6.12 -1.45
CA MET A 176 -12.03 -6.45 -2.78
C MET A 176 -13.22 -6.84 -3.65
N GLY A 177 -13.43 -6.13 -4.77
CA GLY A 177 -14.46 -6.49 -5.73
C GLY A 177 -14.25 -7.91 -6.24
N ASN A 178 -15.33 -8.69 -6.37
CA ASN A 178 -15.27 -9.90 -7.19
C ASN A 178 -15.07 -9.44 -8.64
N PRO A 179 -14.15 -10.06 -9.38
CA PRO A 179 -14.14 -9.86 -10.82
C PRO A 179 -15.47 -10.38 -11.37
N SER A 180 -16.28 -9.48 -11.87
CA SER A 180 -17.49 -9.78 -12.64
C SER A 180 -17.13 -10.28 -14.02
#